data_87b81763f5e15bace87fb80a93e7b648
#
_entry.id   87b81763f5e15bace87fb80a93e7b648
#
_cell.length_a   1.000
_cell.length_b   1.000
_cell.length_c   1.000
_cell.angle_alpha   90.00
_cell.angle_beta   90.00
_cell.angle_gamma   90.00
#
_symmetry.space_group_name_H-M   'P 1'
#
loop_
_entity.id
_entity.type
_entity.pdbx_description
1 polymer ?
#
loop_
_entity_poly.entity_id
_entity_poly.type
_entity_poly.pdbx_seq_one_letter_code
_entity_poly.pdbx_strand_id
1 'polypeptide(L)'
;MTQEATATQYPGVSALVHKWLPKVPFTATKTTTDADLHVEPKNFLALVEGLKERRELAFDFFRNLVAIDMEAEGLVAKYQFYSFKHNHALQVTVATPPGNPHIPTLTHLYAGANWHEREAAEMVGLVFDGHPNLKNLLLEEDLRIHPLLKAHPLQKVEILQGLEDAEPGFKF
;
A
#
# COMPACT_ATOMS: atom_id res chain seq x y z
N MET A 1 -16.93 -3.11 19.09
CA MET A 1 -18.18 -2.91 18.30
C MET A 1 -17.77 -2.34 16.95
N THR A 2 -17.54 -3.22 15.99
CA THR A 2 -17.17 -2.88 14.61
C THR A 2 -18.44 -2.39 13.93
N GLN A 3 -18.51 -1.10 13.61
CA GLN A 3 -19.57 -0.58 12.74
C GLN A 3 -19.32 -1.14 11.33
N GLU A 4 -20.15 -2.08 10.89
CA GLU A 4 -20.34 -2.41 9.49
C GLU A 4 -20.79 -1.13 8.78
N ALA A 5 -19.87 -0.48 8.07
CA ALA A 5 -20.19 0.63 7.20
C ALA A 5 -20.97 0.08 6.00
N THR A 6 -22.26 0.15 6.08
CA THR A 6 -23.19 -0.26 5.02
C THR A 6 -22.86 0.55 3.76
N ALA A 7 -22.85 -0.10 2.60
CA ALA A 7 -22.60 0.45 1.25
C ALA A 7 -23.42 1.70 0.88
N THR A 8 -24.37 2.08 1.70
CA THR A 8 -25.29 3.22 1.52
C THR A 8 -24.66 4.58 1.82
N GLN A 9 -23.48 4.63 2.42
CA GLN A 9 -22.91 5.89 2.92
C GLN A 9 -22.06 6.64 1.88
N TYR A 10 -21.68 5.98 0.76
CA TYR A 10 -20.87 6.58 -0.30
C TYR A 10 -21.41 6.21 -1.69
N PRO A 11 -22.39 6.97 -2.21
CA PRO A 11 -22.90 6.80 -3.58
C PRO A 11 -21.85 7.35 -4.57
N GLY A 12 -20.74 6.68 -4.71
CA GLY A 12 -19.63 7.05 -5.55
C GLY A 12 -18.96 5.81 -6.10
N VAL A 13 -17.64 5.83 -6.10
CA VAL A 13 -16.80 4.76 -6.67
C VAL A 13 -17.05 3.40 -5.99
N SER A 14 -17.23 3.34 -4.67
CA SER A 14 -17.49 2.10 -3.94
C SER A 14 -18.80 1.42 -4.38
N ALA A 15 -19.85 2.21 -4.62
CA ALA A 15 -21.13 1.69 -5.13
C ALA A 15 -21.00 1.15 -6.58
N LEU A 16 -20.18 1.81 -7.40
CA LEU A 16 -19.86 1.31 -8.74
C LEU A 16 -19.08 -0.01 -8.67
N VAL A 17 -18.10 -0.11 -7.78
CA VAL A 17 -17.33 -1.36 -7.59
C VAL A 17 -18.25 -2.48 -7.12
N HIS A 18 -19.12 -2.27 -6.14
CA HIS A 18 -20.11 -3.26 -5.72
C HIS A 18 -21.04 -3.70 -6.86
N LYS A 19 -21.50 -2.78 -7.67
CA LYS A 19 -22.36 -3.06 -8.82
C LYS A 19 -21.68 -3.96 -9.85
N TRP A 20 -20.43 -3.70 -10.16
CA TRP A 20 -19.71 -4.37 -11.25
C TRP A 20 -18.87 -5.57 -10.80
N LEU A 21 -18.52 -5.63 -9.51
CA LEU A 21 -17.78 -6.75 -8.90
C LEU A 21 -18.50 -7.34 -7.68
N PRO A 22 -19.76 -7.80 -7.84
CA PRO A 22 -20.60 -8.24 -6.70
C PRO A 22 -20.09 -9.52 -6.03
N LYS A 23 -19.17 -10.26 -6.65
CA LYS A 23 -18.64 -11.52 -6.13
C LYS A 23 -17.37 -11.34 -5.30
N VAL A 24 -16.76 -10.16 -5.34
CA VAL A 24 -15.53 -9.89 -4.59
C VAL A 24 -15.91 -9.24 -3.26
N PRO A 25 -15.64 -9.89 -2.13
CA PRO A 25 -15.93 -9.32 -0.82
C PRO A 25 -14.92 -8.22 -0.47
N PHE A 26 -15.41 -7.05 -0.11
CA PHE A 26 -14.64 -5.96 0.45
C PHE A 26 -15.50 -5.10 1.38
N THR A 27 -14.84 -4.36 2.26
CA THR A 27 -15.49 -3.34 3.11
C THR A 27 -15.06 -1.96 2.63
N ALA A 28 -15.98 -1.03 2.47
CA ALA A 28 -15.67 0.32 2.02
C ALA A 28 -15.70 1.30 3.20
N THR A 29 -14.65 2.12 3.30
CA THR A 29 -14.57 3.24 4.22
C THR A 29 -14.32 4.55 3.47
N LYS A 30 -14.67 5.69 4.06
CA LYS A 30 -14.39 6.99 3.48
C LYS A 30 -13.03 7.48 3.93
N THR A 31 -12.21 7.91 2.98
CA THR A 31 -11.06 8.77 3.25
C THR A 31 -11.42 10.24 3.00
N THR A 32 -10.48 11.15 3.20
CA THR A 32 -10.70 12.59 2.99
C THR A 32 -11.03 12.92 1.53
N THR A 33 -10.49 12.17 0.58
CA THR A 33 -10.57 12.45 -0.86
C THR A 33 -11.21 11.33 -1.68
N ASP A 34 -11.12 10.06 -1.22
CA ASP A 34 -11.43 8.89 -2.04
C ASP A 34 -12.21 7.85 -1.23
N ALA A 35 -12.70 6.81 -1.91
CA ALA A 35 -13.14 5.58 -1.26
C ALA A 35 -11.92 4.71 -0.93
N ASP A 36 -11.92 4.09 0.23
CA ASP A 36 -10.95 3.07 0.64
C ASP A 36 -11.66 1.72 0.73
N LEU A 37 -11.20 0.75 -0.05
CA LEU A 37 -11.72 -0.61 -0.05
C LEU A 37 -10.78 -1.52 0.73
N HIS A 38 -11.26 -2.08 1.81
CA HIS A 38 -10.52 -3.07 2.60
C HIS A 38 -10.81 -4.47 2.06
N VAL A 39 -9.78 -5.18 1.65
CA VAL A 39 -9.88 -6.52 1.05
C VAL A 39 -8.84 -7.46 1.65
N GLU A 40 -9.23 -8.74 1.80
CA GLU A 40 -8.28 -9.77 2.20
C GLU A 40 -7.29 -10.10 1.07
N PRO A 41 -6.03 -10.49 1.38
CA PRO A 41 -5.01 -10.81 0.38
C PRO A 41 -5.48 -11.80 -0.71
N LYS A 42 -6.25 -12.84 -0.32
CA LYS A 42 -6.76 -13.86 -1.26
C LYS A 42 -7.73 -13.32 -2.32
N ASN A 43 -8.43 -12.20 -2.02
CA ASN A 43 -9.42 -11.58 -2.92
C ASN A 43 -8.84 -10.36 -3.65
N PHE A 44 -7.64 -9.92 -3.27
CA PHE A 44 -7.04 -8.68 -3.74
C PHE A 44 -6.80 -8.69 -5.26
N LEU A 45 -6.21 -9.75 -5.79
CA LEU A 45 -5.91 -9.84 -7.22
C LEU A 45 -7.19 -9.79 -8.06
N ALA A 46 -8.22 -10.56 -7.69
CA ALA A 46 -9.49 -10.58 -8.40
C ALA A 46 -10.20 -9.21 -8.36
N LEU A 47 -10.07 -8.47 -7.25
CA LEU A 47 -10.56 -7.10 -7.15
C LEU A 47 -9.86 -6.20 -8.16
N VAL A 48 -8.52 -6.20 -8.15
CA VAL A 48 -7.71 -5.27 -8.97
C VAL A 48 -7.83 -5.58 -10.47
N GLU A 49 -7.87 -6.86 -10.86
CA GLU A 49 -8.19 -7.29 -12.24
C GLU A 49 -9.53 -6.71 -12.69
N GLY A 50 -10.57 -6.88 -11.87
CA GLY A 50 -11.89 -6.34 -12.18
C GLY A 50 -11.91 -4.80 -12.24
N LEU A 51 -11.17 -4.11 -11.38
CA LEU A 51 -11.04 -2.65 -11.41
C LEU A 51 -10.41 -2.15 -12.71
N LYS A 52 -9.43 -2.88 -13.25
CA LYS A 52 -8.72 -2.53 -14.47
C LYS A 52 -9.52 -2.91 -15.73
N GLU A 53 -10.04 -4.13 -15.80
CA GLU A 53 -10.62 -4.68 -17.03
C GLU A 53 -12.03 -4.17 -17.33
N ARG A 54 -12.82 -3.83 -16.30
CA ARG A 54 -14.17 -3.32 -16.49
C ARG A 54 -14.14 -1.90 -17.04
N ARG A 55 -14.75 -1.70 -18.22
CA ARG A 55 -14.82 -0.39 -18.90
C ARG A 55 -15.54 0.68 -18.07
N GLU A 56 -16.43 0.26 -17.21
CA GLU A 56 -17.22 1.10 -16.31
C GLU A 56 -16.41 1.59 -15.10
N LEU A 57 -15.33 0.88 -14.76
CA LEU A 57 -14.41 1.21 -13.68
C LEU A 57 -13.12 1.82 -14.23
N ALA A 58 -12.48 1.13 -15.17
CA ALA A 58 -11.32 1.56 -15.96
C ALA A 58 -10.21 2.21 -15.12
N PHE A 59 -9.84 1.57 -13.98
CA PHE A 59 -8.69 2.01 -13.18
C PHE A 59 -7.41 1.60 -13.90
N ASP A 60 -7.01 2.40 -14.86
CA ASP A 60 -5.89 2.14 -15.77
C ASP A 60 -4.55 2.64 -15.25
N PHE A 61 -4.54 3.45 -14.19
CA PHE A 61 -3.33 4.02 -13.62
C PHE A 61 -3.13 3.60 -12.15
N PHE A 62 -1.99 2.96 -11.90
CA PHE A 62 -1.47 2.69 -10.57
C PHE A 62 -0.63 3.88 -10.11
N ARG A 63 -1.07 4.58 -9.07
CA ARG A 63 -0.44 5.82 -8.58
C ARG A 63 0.67 5.56 -7.59
N ASN A 64 0.38 4.74 -6.58
CA ASN A 64 1.28 4.56 -5.46
C ASN A 64 0.94 3.29 -4.66
N LEU A 65 1.93 2.80 -3.91
CA LEU A 65 1.81 1.81 -2.85
C LEU A 65 2.52 2.34 -1.61
N VAL A 66 1.83 2.33 -0.49
CA VAL A 66 2.40 2.65 0.83
C VAL A 66 2.26 1.43 1.73
N ALA A 67 3.36 1.00 2.32
CA ALA A 67 3.38 -0.08 3.30
C ALA A 67 3.55 0.49 4.72
N ILE A 68 2.81 -0.06 5.68
CA ILE A 68 2.76 0.42 7.06
C ILE A 68 2.89 -0.78 8.00
N ASP A 69 3.79 -0.67 8.96
CA ASP A 69 3.89 -1.61 10.07
C ASP A 69 2.89 -1.24 11.18
N MET A 70 1.96 -2.16 11.45
CA MET A 70 0.97 -2.05 12.52
C MET A 70 1.36 -2.86 13.76
N GLU A 71 2.63 -3.21 13.91
CA GLU A 71 3.18 -3.97 15.03
C GLU A 71 2.51 -5.34 15.20
N ALA A 72 1.79 -5.50 16.33
CA ALA A 72 1.11 -6.76 16.65
C ALA A 72 -0.03 -7.13 15.67
N GLU A 73 -0.54 -6.18 14.90
CA GLU A 73 -1.63 -6.39 13.93
C GLU A 73 -1.10 -6.83 12.54
N GLY A 74 0.22 -6.82 12.33
CA GLY A 74 0.85 -7.20 11.06
C GLY A 74 1.16 -6.01 10.17
N LEU A 75 1.23 -6.24 8.84
CA LEU A 75 1.56 -5.21 7.87
C LEU A 75 0.31 -4.81 7.07
N VAL A 76 0.24 -3.54 6.71
CA VAL A 76 -0.83 -3.00 5.88
C VAL A 76 -0.24 -2.39 4.61
N ALA A 77 -0.75 -2.79 3.46
CA ALA A 77 -0.43 -2.21 2.16
C ALA A 77 -1.62 -1.38 1.65
N LYS A 78 -1.36 -0.13 1.30
CA LYS A 78 -2.34 0.80 0.73
C LYS A 78 -1.98 1.12 -0.70
N TYR A 79 -2.81 0.68 -1.62
CA TYR A 79 -2.67 0.87 -3.05
C TYR A 79 -3.55 2.02 -3.50
N GLN A 80 -3.03 2.91 -4.32
CA GLN A 80 -3.78 4.01 -4.89
C GLN A 80 -3.91 3.83 -6.40
N PHE A 81 -5.15 3.83 -6.89
CA PHE A 81 -5.49 3.71 -8.30
C PHE A 81 -6.23 4.94 -8.80
N TYR A 82 -6.13 5.19 -10.09
CA TYR A 82 -6.82 6.28 -10.75
C TYR A 82 -7.36 5.84 -12.10
N SER A 83 -8.54 6.33 -12.43
CA SER A 83 -9.17 6.16 -13.73
C SER A 83 -9.13 7.49 -14.48
N PHE A 84 -8.32 7.58 -15.52
CA PHE A 84 -8.30 8.78 -16.37
C PHE A 84 -9.60 8.96 -17.14
N LYS A 85 -10.23 7.84 -17.52
CA LYS A 85 -11.48 7.85 -18.27
C LYS A 85 -12.65 8.45 -17.48
N HIS A 86 -12.72 8.12 -16.20
CA HIS A 86 -13.87 8.51 -15.36
C HIS A 86 -13.52 9.59 -14.33
N ASN A 87 -12.23 9.98 -14.26
CA ASN A 87 -11.72 10.95 -13.28
C ASN A 87 -12.03 10.51 -11.83
N HIS A 88 -11.82 9.23 -11.54
CA HIS A 88 -12.03 8.64 -10.22
C HIS A 88 -10.71 8.24 -9.60
N ALA A 89 -10.56 8.49 -8.30
CA ALA A 89 -9.51 7.92 -7.48
C ALA A 89 -10.08 6.85 -6.54
N LEU A 90 -9.26 5.86 -6.21
CA LEU A 90 -9.62 4.75 -5.34
C LEU A 90 -8.40 4.31 -4.54
N GLN A 91 -8.58 4.09 -3.26
CA GLN A 91 -7.62 3.41 -2.41
C GLN A 91 -8.09 1.96 -2.16
N VAL A 92 -7.15 1.03 -2.17
CA VAL A 92 -7.38 -0.36 -1.75
C VAL A 92 -6.41 -0.68 -0.64
N THR A 93 -6.93 -1.07 0.50
CA THR A 93 -6.16 -1.45 1.68
C THR A 93 -6.18 -2.95 1.88
N VAL A 94 -4.98 -3.54 1.96
CA VAL A 94 -4.76 -4.96 2.21
C VAL A 94 -4.01 -5.11 3.52
N ALA A 95 -4.60 -5.77 4.50
CA ALA A 95 -3.93 -6.11 5.75
C ALA A 95 -3.44 -7.56 5.69
N THR A 96 -2.19 -7.78 6.06
CA THR A 96 -1.62 -9.11 6.20
C THR A 96 -1.53 -9.50 7.67
N PRO A 97 -1.84 -10.75 8.03
CA PRO A 97 -1.72 -11.18 9.42
C PRO A 97 -0.26 -11.21 9.88
N PRO A 98 -0.01 -11.09 11.20
CA PRO A 98 1.33 -11.22 11.76
C PRO A 98 1.99 -12.55 11.35
N GLY A 99 3.25 -12.48 10.93
CA GLY A 99 4.01 -13.66 10.52
C GLY A 99 3.69 -14.22 9.13
N ASN A 100 2.73 -13.63 8.40
CA ASN A 100 2.41 -14.01 7.03
C ASN A 100 2.23 -12.76 6.13
N PRO A 101 3.32 -12.06 5.78
CA PRO A 101 3.28 -10.78 5.07
C PRO A 101 3.09 -10.94 3.55
N HIS A 102 2.33 -11.92 3.08
CA HIS A 102 2.19 -12.29 1.67
C HIS A 102 1.01 -11.58 0.99
N ILE A 103 1.28 -10.94 -0.16
CA ILE A 103 0.29 -10.29 -1.03
C ILE A 103 0.60 -10.67 -2.48
N PRO A 104 -0.38 -10.99 -3.33
CA PRO A 104 -0.15 -11.21 -4.75
C PRO A 104 0.43 -9.96 -5.43
N THR A 105 1.43 -10.13 -6.32
CA THR A 105 2.00 -9.04 -7.11
C THR A 105 1.01 -8.48 -8.11
N LEU A 106 1.12 -7.18 -8.39
CA LEU A 106 0.39 -6.50 -9.47
C LEU A 106 1.26 -6.21 -10.70
N THR A 107 2.49 -6.69 -10.76
CA THR A 107 3.44 -6.38 -11.85
C THR A 107 2.94 -6.78 -13.23
N HIS A 108 2.12 -7.83 -13.34
CA HIS A 108 1.51 -8.27 -14.59
C HIS A 108 0.33 -7.38 -15.03
N LEU A 109 -0.27 -6.64 -14.11
CA LEU A 109 -1.34 -5.69 -14.39
C LEU A 109 -0.80 -4.28 -14.64
N TYR A 110 0.15 -3.85 -13.80
CA TYR A 110 0.71 -2.49 -13.83
C TYR A 110 2.24 -2.55 -13.78
N ALA A 111 2.90 -2.14 -14.84
CA ALA A 111 4.38 -2.13 -14.90
C ALA A 111 5.01 -1.28 -13.78
N GLY A 112 4.35 -0.17 -13.38
CA GLY A 112 4.80 0.69 -12.29
C GLY A 112 4.82 0.00 -10.92
N ALA A 113 3.99 -1.04 -10.72
CA ALA A 113 3.94 -1.78 -9.46
C ALA A 113 5.30 -2.43 -9.12
N ASN A 114 6.09 -2.81 -10.12
CA ASN A 114 7.39 -3.41 -9.91
C ASN A 114 8.28 -2.60 -8.94
N TRP A 115 8.36 -1.30 -9.13
CA TRP A 115 9.21 -0.42 -8.30
C TRP A 115 8.65 -0.24 -6.89
N HIS A 116 7.35 0.02 -6.79
CA HIS A 116 6.68 0.23 -5.51
C HIS A 116 6.64 -1.03 -4.64
N GLU A 117 6.45 -2.20 -5.27
CA GLU A 117 6.46 -3.48 -4.54
C GLU A 117 7.85 -3.81 -4.02
N ARG A 118 8.91 -3.56 -4.79
CA ARG A 118 10.30 -3.71 -4.33
C ARG A 118 10.61 -2.80 -3.16
N GLU A 119 10.23 -1.51 -3.25
CA GLU A 119 10.39 -0.56 -2.15
C GLU A 119 9.65 -1.02 -0.88
N ALA A 120 8.39 -1.44 -1.00
CA ALA A 120 7.60 -1.91 0.13
C ALA A 120 8.18 -3.20 0.75
N ALA A 121 8.65 -4.13 -0.07
CA ALA A 121 9.32 -5.34 0.40
C ALA A 121 10.59 -5.02 1.17
N GLU A 122 11.41 -4.13 0.63
CA GLU A 122 12.67 -3.71 1.24
C GLU A 122 12.45 -2.99 2.56
N MET A 123 11.50 -2.03 2.62
CA MET A 123 11.32 -1.15 3.76
C MET A 123 10.63 -1.82 4.95
N VAL A 124 9.63 -2.67 4.72
CA VAL A 124 8.82 -3.28 5.80
C VAL A 124 8.74 -4.81 5.76
N GLY A 125 9.35 -5.47 4.77
CA GLY A 125 9.36 -6.93 4.68
C GLY A 125 8.09 -7.57 4.12
N LEU A 126 7.28 -6.84 3.33
CA LEU A 126 6.20 -7.45 2.56
C LEU A 126 6.75 -8.41 1.51
N VAL A 127 6.06 -9.51 1.29
CA VAL A 127 6.40 -10.50 0.27
C VAL A 127 5.35 -10.46 -0.83
N PHE A 128 5.79 -10.17 -2.07
CA PHE A 128 4.90 -10.09 -3.22
C PHE A 128 4.97 -11.39 -4.03
N ASP A 129 3.95 -12.23 -3.88
CA ASP A 129 3.90 -13.55 -4.53
C ASP A 129 3.81 -13.39 -6.06
N GLY A 130 4.74 -14.03 -6.76
CA GLY A 130 4.82 -13.95 -8.23
C GLY A 130 5.56 -12.72 -8.77
N HIS A 131 6.17 -11.88 -7.92
CA HIS A 131 6.98 -10.77 -8.39
C HIS A 131 8.22 -11.26 -9.17
N PRO A 132 8.50 -10.73 -10.36
CA PRO A 132 9.55 -11.27 -11.24
C PRO A 132 10.97 -11.04 -10.70
N ASN A 133 11.20 -10.00 -9.90
CA ASN A 133 12.53 -9.65 -9.41
C ASN A 133 12.43 -8.81 -8.12
N LEU A 134 12.21 -9.48 -6.98
CA LEU A 134 12.06 -8.84 -5.67
C LEU A 134 13.42 -8.57 -5.00
N LYS A 135 14.26 -7.77 -5.66
CA LYS A 135 15.55 -7.30 -5.14
C LYS A 135 15.42 -5.91 -4.52
N ASN A 136 16.32 -5.58 -3.60
CA ASN A 136 16.42 -4.24 -3.05
C ASN A 136 16.47 -3.17 -4.15
N LEU A 137 15.90 -2.02 -3.89
CA LEU A 137 15.77 -0.90 -4.81
C LEU A 137 16.62 0.30 -4.38
N LEU A 138 16.54 0.65 -3.11
CA LEU A 138 17.17 1.84 -2.51
C LEU A 138 18.35 1.48 -1.62
N LEU A 139 18.30 0.32 -0.97
CA LEU A 139 19.34 -0.18 -0.08
C LEU A 139 20.33 -1.06 -0.85
N GLU A 140 21.47 -1.33 -0.25
CA GLU A 140 22.45 -2.27 -0.79
C GLU A 140 21.83 -3.65 -0.99
N GLU A 141 22.23 -4.35 -2.07
CA GLU A 141 21.60 -5.64 -2.46
C GLU A 141 21.69 -6.71 -1.36
N ASP A 142 22.75 -6.68 -0.56
CA ASP A 142 23.00 -7.66 0.50
C ASP A 142 22.38 -7.30 1.86
N LEU A 143 21.78 -6.13 1.98
CA LEU A 143 21.20 -5.68 3.23
C LEU A 143 19.89 -6.41 3.52
N ARG A 144 19.81 -7.08 4.68
CA ARG A 144 18.69 -7.94 5.09
C ARG A 144 17.87 -7.33 6.25
N ILE A 145 17.82 -6.02 6.32
CA ILE A 145 17.03 -5.28 7.31
C ILE A 145 15.86 -4.59 6.63
N HIS A 146 14.79 -4.37 7.40
CA HIS A 146 13.63 -3.61 6.96
C HIS A 146 13.55 -2.34 7.81
N PRO A 147 14.13 -1.22 7.34
CA PRO A 147 14.40 -0.05 8.18
C PRO A 147 13.15 0.68 8.66
N LEU A 148 12.00 0.46 8.04
CA LEU A 148 10.74 1.10 8.45
C LEU A 148 9.88 0.21 9.36
N LEU A 149 10.36 -0.96 9.76
CA LEU A 149 9.73 -1.69 10.85
C LEU A 149 9.91 -0.93 12.17
N LYS A 150 8.86 -0.82 12.94
CA LYS A 150 8.87 -0.17 14.26
C LYS A 150 9.79 -0.89 15.28
N ALA A 151 10.13 -2.14 15.01
CA ALA A 151 11.16 -2.87 15.76
C ALA A 151 12.57 -2.26 15.62
N HIS A 152 12.78 -1.41 14.60
CA HIS A 152 14.03 -0.68 14.37
C HIS A 152 13.79 0.82 14.61
N PRO A 153 13.62 1.26 15.86
CA PRO A 153 13.42 2.69 16.15
C PRO A 153 14.65 3.49 15.69
N LEU A 154 14.39 4.65 15.11
CA LEU A 154 15.46 5.62 14.85
C LEU A 154 16.18 5.88 16.16
N GLN A 155 17.45 5.46 16.27
CA GLN A 155 18.28 5.87 17.38
C GLN A 155 18.35 7.40 17.36
N LYS A 156 18.12 8.03 18.52
CA LYS A 156 18.44 9.44 18.67
C LYS A 156 19.92 9.55 18.34
N VAL A 157 20.20 10.22 17.23
CA VAL A 157 21.57 10.35 16.75
C VAL A 157 22.32 11.19 17.80
N GLU A 158 23.25 10.58 18.53
CA GLU A 158 24.21 11.30 19.40
C GLU A 158 25.01 12.35 18.61
N ILE A 159 25.00 12.31 17.30
CA ILE A 159 25.58 13.29 16.38
C ILE A 159 25.02 14.70 16.60
N LEU A 160 23.78 14.87 17.09
CA LEU A 160 23.24 16.19 17.40
C LEU A 160 23.83 16.78 18.70
N GLN A 161 24.24 15.96 19.64
CA GLN A 161 24.94 16.44 20.85
C GLN A 161 26.32 17.03 20.54
N GLY A 162 27.02 16.44 19.56
CA GLY A 162 28.31 16.97 19.10
C GLY A 162 28.23 18.26 18.26
N LEU A 163 27.05 18.57 17.73
CA LEU A 163 26.82 19.79 16.95
C LEU A 163 26.35 20.98 17.81
N GLU A 164 25.74 20.70 18.96
CA GLU A 164 25.36 21.74 19.93
C GLU A 164 26.57 22.30 20.66
N ASP A 165 27.65 21.51 20.80
CA ASP A 165 28.94 21.92 21.38
C ASP A 165 29.93 22.47 20.34
N ALA A 166 29.58 22.44 19.05
CA ALA A 166 30.38 23.04 18.00
C ALA A 166 30.28 24.59 18.07
N GLU A 167 31.40 25.24 18.27
CA GLU A 167 31.52 26.71 18.24
C GLU A 167 30.76 27.31 17.05
N PRO A 168 30.07 28.47 17.20
CA PRO A 168 29.25 29.07 16.15
C PRO A 168 30.12 29.69 15.04
N GLY A 169 30.80 28.83 14.29
CA GLY A 169 31.72 29.20 13.21
C GLY A 169 31.34 28.74 11.81
N PHE A 170 30.38 27.86 11.67
CA PHE A 170 29.92 27.42 10.33
C PHE A 170 28.77 28.31 9.86
N LYS A 171 29.11 29.31 9.08
CA LYS A 171 28.18 30.08 8.25
C LYS A 171 28.12 29.37 6.90
N PHE A 172 26.90 28.87 6.54
CA PHE A 172 26.57 28.48 5.18
C PHE A 172 26.32 29.73 4.33
#